data_003b52b3cdc091279aa0654b2225c8dd
#
_entry.id   003b52b3cdc091279aa0654b2225c8dd
#
_cell.length_a   1.000
_cell.length_b   1.000
_cell.length_c   1.000
_cell.angle_alpha   90.00
_cell.angle_beta   90.00
_cell.angle_gamma   90.00
#
_symmetry.space_group_name_H-M   'P 1'
#
loop_
_entity.id
_entity.type
_entity.pdbx_description
1 polymer ?
#
loop_
_entity_poly.entity_id
_entity_poly.type
_entity_poly.pdbx_seq_one_letter_code
_entity_poly.pdbx_strand_id
1 'polypeptide(L)'
;YYAFLVRTLAIKASPFVPHIPLKVPKKISIPFSSKEIDSVLSQPIVEDSYTQMRNKTIIELFYATGMRRAELIDLKISDIDFSQKTVKVLGKRNKERIIPLIHTVVETLEKYLTLRKGVETNEVFLFLTDKGKKMYPKLVYNIINSYFSTATTKLKKSPHVLRHSFATHLLDNGAD
;
A
#
# COMPACT_ATOMS: atom_id res chain seq x y z
N TYR A 1 -13.24 -27.12 -13.88
CA TYR A 1 -14.27 -27.51 -14.84
C TYR A 1 -13.85 -28.76 -15.63
N TYR A 2 -12.82 -28.74 -16.45
CA TYR A 2 -12.42 -29.89 -17.30
C TYR A 2 -12.02 -31.13 -16.48
N ALA A 3 -11.37 -30.98 -15.32
CA ALA A 3 -11.10 -32.12 -14.44
C ALA A 3 -12.39 -32.83 -13.95
N PHE A 4 -13.45 -32.08 -13.73
CA PHE A 4 -14.76 -32.60 -13.38
C PHE A 4 -15.37 -33.40 -14.59
N LEU A 5 -15.33 -32.84 -15.82
CA LEU A 5 -15.84 -33.50 -17.00
C LEU A 5 -15.10 -34.80 -17.30
N VAL A 6 -13.79 -34.86 -17.11
CA VAL A 6 -13.02 -36.10 -17.24
C VAL A 6 -13.45 -37.14 -16.21
N ARG A 7 -13.61 -36.70 -14.91
CA ARG A 7 -14.03 -37.60 -13.83
C ARG A 7 -15.44 -38.16 -14.02
N THR A 8 -16.34 -37.38 -14.63
CA THR A 8 -17.71 -37.80 -14.95
C THR A 8 -17.81 -38.53 -16.28
N LEU A 9 -16.68 -38.83 -16.93
CA LEU A 9 -16.63 -39.50 -18.26
C LEU A 9 -17.33 -38.72 -19.37
N ALA A 10 -17.66 -37.48 -19.18
CA ALA A 10 -18.27 -36.61 -20.20
C ALA A 10 -17.28 -36.27 -21.34
N ILE A 11 -15.99 -36.30 -21.07
CA ILE A 11 -14.90 -36.19 -22.05
C ILE A 11 -13.80 -37.20 -21.72
N LYS A 12 -13.08 -37.68 -22.72
CA LYS A 12 -12.00 -38.68 -22.54
C LYS A 12 -10.73 -38.07 -21.94
N ALA A 13 -10.41 -36.83 -22.27
CA ALA A 13 -9.26 -36.12 -21.77
C ALA A 13 -9.51 -34.61 -21.76
N SER A 14 -8.80 -33.90 -20.88
CA SER A 14 -8.86 -32.43 -20.86
C SER A 14 -8.20 -31.87 -22.13
N PRO A 15 -8.80 -30.89 -22.82
CA PRO A 15 -8.19 -30.24 -23.98
C PRO A 15 -6.91 -29.44 -23.61
N PHE A 16 -6.65 -29.23 -22.31
CA PHE A 16 -5.45 -28.54 -21.82
C PHE A 16 -4.29 -29.48 -21.43
N VAL A 17 -4.43 -30.81 -21.58
CA VAL A 17 -3.34 -31.75 -21.32
C VAL A 17 -2.05 -31.39 -22.10
N PRO A 18 -2.11 -31.02 -23.39
CA PRO A 18 -0.92 -30.60 -24.12
C PRO A 18 -0.48 -29.14 -23.86
N HIS A 19 -1.21 -28.40 -23.02
CA HIS A 19 -0.88 -27.00 -22.76
C HIS A 19 0.35 -26.85 -21.85
N ILE A 20 1.46 -26.39 -22.43
CA ILE A 20 2.66 -26.03 -21.69
C ILE A 20 2.56 -24.55 -21.32
N PRO A 21 2.44 -24.19 -20.02
CA PRO A 21 2.40 -22.79 -19.62
C PRO A 21 3.68 -22.06 -20.05
N LEU A 22 3.53 -20.91 -20.68
CA LEU A 22 4.65 -20.06 -21.03
C LEU A 22 5.40 -19.66 -19.75
N LYS A 23 6.67 -20.01 -19.64
CA LYS A 23 7.56 -19.52 -18.58
C LYS A 23 7.88 -18.07 -18.84
N VAL A 24 7.12 -17.16 -18.22
CA VAL A 24 7.46 -15.74 -18.23
C VAL A 24 8.60 -15.52 -17.24
N PRO A 25 9.75 -14.95 -17.65
CA PRO A 25 10.83 -14.65 -16.73
C PRO A 25 10.31 -13.72 -15.63
N LYS A 26 10.48 -14.11 -14.37
CA LYS A 26 10.15 -13.25 -13.22
C LYS A 26 11.05 -12.03 -13.26
N LYS A 27 10.53 -10.88 -13.71
CA LYS A 27 11.25 -9.61 -13.57
C LYS A 27 11.33 -9.29 -12.06
N ILE A 28 12.53 -9.43 -11.51
CA ILE A 28 12.82 -9.04 -10.14
C ILE A 28 12.55 -7.55 -10.00
N SER A 29 11.68 -7.19 -9.06
CA SER A 29 11.43 -5.78 -8.76
C SER A 29 12.55 -5.30 -7.84
N ILE A 30 13.34 -4.35 -8.32
CA ILE A 30 14.42 -3.74 -7.52
C ILE A 30 13.77 -2.82 -6.47
N PRO A 31 14.03 -3.01 -5.17
CA PRO A 31 13.50 -2.15 -4.12
C PRO A 31 14.04 -0.72 -4.26
N PHE A 32 13.34 0.24 -3.69
CA PHE A 32 13.87 1.59 -3.53
C PHE A 32 14.98 1.55 -2.47
N SER A 33 16.04 2.29 -2.68
CA SER A 33 17.10 2.48 -1.68
C SER A 33 16.62 3.42 -0.57
N SER A 34 17.29 3.38 0.59
CA SER A 34 17.02 4.32 1.69
C SER A 34 17.11 5.79 1.22
N LYS A 35 18.12 6.12 0.42
CA LYS A 35 18.29 7.47 -0.15
C LYS A 35 17.10 7.91 -1.03
N GLU A 36 16.55 7.00 -1.84
CA GLU A 36 15.37 7.30 -2.67
C GLU A 36 14.12 7.50 -1.80
N ILE A 37 13.96 6.71 -0.74
CA ILE A 37 12.87 6.86 0.23
C ILE A 37 13.01 8.20 0.97
N ASP A 38 14.18 8.50 1.53
CA ASP A 38 14.44 9.75 2.24
C ASP A 38 14.21 10.97 1.35
N SER A 39 14.63 10.90 0.09
CA SER A 39 14.37 11.96 -0.90
C SER A 39 12.88 12.20 -1.13
N VAL A 40 12.06 11.15 -1.11
CA VAL A 40 10.60 11.28 -1.25
C VAL A 40 9.96 11.83 0.02
N LEU A 41 10.37 11.32 1.19
CA LEU A 41 9.78 11.72 2.48
C LEU A 41 10.15 13.16 2.87
N SER A 42 11.32 13.65 2.44
CA SER A 42 11.79 15.01 2.67
C SER A 42 11.26 16.05 1.66
N GLN A 43 10.48 15.64 0.66
CA GLN A 43 9.90 16.60 -0.29
C GLN A 43 9.04 17.64 0.44
N PRO A 44 9.26 18.94 0.16
CA PRO A 44 8.42 19.98 0.74
C PRO A 44 6.98 19.84 0.27
N ILE A 45 6.04 20.06 1.17
CA ILE A 45 4.61 20.09 0.88
C ILE A 45 4.03 21.41 1.33
N VAL A 46 2.93 21.82 0.71
CA VAL A 46 2.10 22.91 1.21
C VAL A 46 1.29 22.33 2.38
N GLU A 47 1.59 22.76 3.60
CA GLU A 47 1.02 22.17 4.83
C GLU A 47 -0.50 22.22 4.90
N ASP A 48 -1.11 23.28 4.37
CA ASP A 48 -2.56 23.47 4.34
C ASP A 48 -3.24 22.73 3.15
N SER A 49 -2.47 22.03 2.31
CA SER A 49 -3.00 21.26 1.20
C SER A 49 -3.43 19.87 1.65
N TYR A 50 -4.75 19.65 1.74
CA TYR A 50 -5.32 18.32 2.01
C TYR A 50 -4.73 17.23 1.13
N THR A 51 -4.66 17.47 -0.19
CA THR A 51 -4.18 16.49 -1.17
C THR A 51 -2.71 16.14 -0.96
N GLN A 52 -1.85 17.14 -0.72
CA GLN A 52 -0.42 16.90 -0.52
C GLN A 52 -0.17 16.22 0.83
N MET A 53 -0.83 16.66 1.90
CA MET A 53 -0.73 16.05 3.22
C MET A 53 -1.23 14.59 3.19
N ARG A 54 -2.39 14.33 2.57
CA ARG A 54 -2.88 12.96 2.36
C ARG A 54 -1.85 12.09 1.65
N ASN A 55 -1.30 12.57 0.54
CA ASN A 55 -0.37 11.79 -0.26
C ASN A 55 0.91 11.46 0.50
N LYS A 56 1.47 12.44 1.22
CA LYS A 56 2.62 12.26 2.10
C LYS A 56 2.32 11.23 3.18
N THR A 57 1.23 11.39 3.90
CA THR A 57 0.79 10.47 4.97
C THR A 57 0.63 9.04 4.45
N ILE A 58 0.07 8.87 3.24
CA ILE A 58 -0.06 7.55 2.60
C ILE A 58 1.32 6.92 2.40
N ILE A 59 2.29 7.66 1.88
CA ILE A 59 3.62 7.12 1.59
C ILE A 59 4.34 6.77 2.89
N GLU A 60 4.34 7.66 3.88
CA GLU A 60 4.95 7.45 5.18
C GLU A 60 4.35 6.24 5.90
N LEU A 61 3.03 6.19 6.02
CA LEU A 61 2.35 5.08 6.69
C LEU A 61 2.58 3.75 5.95
N PHE A 62 2.53 3.78 4.62
CA PHE A 62 2.74 2.59 3.80
C PHE A 62 4.15 2.04 3.97
N TYR A 63 5.16 2.90 3.96
CA TYR A 63 6.55 2.53 4.17
C TYR A 63 6.82 2.10 5.62
N ALA A 64 6.31 2.82 6.61
CA ALA A 64 6.52 2.48 8.02
C ALA A 64 5.88 1.15 8.46
N THR A 65 4.80 0.73 7.80
CA THR A 65 4.03 -0.46 8.21
C THR A 65 4.17 -1.65 7.27
N GLY A 66 4.64 -1.41 6.06
CA GLY A 66 4.68 -2.43 5.02
C GLY A 66 3.33 -3.11 4.73
N MET A 67 2.21 -2.46 5.03
CA MET A 67 0.88 -3.01 4.78
C MET A 67 0.60 -3.24 3.29
N ARG A 68 -0.44 -3.99 2.97
CA ARG A 68 -0.87 -4.17 1.58
C ARG A 68 -1.68 -2.98 1.10
N ARG A 69 -1.66 -2.71 -0.21
CA ARG A 69 -2.46 -1.61 -0.80
C ARG A 69 -3.95 -1.71 -0.45
N ALA A 70 -4.54 -2.89 -0.48
CA ALA A 70 -5.93 -3.07 -0.11
C ALA A 70 -6.16 -2.74 1.38
N GLU A 71 -5.27 -3.17 2.27
CA GLU A 71 -5.32 -2.86 3.69
C GLU A 71 -5.28 -1.35 3.94
N LEU A 72 -4.41 -0.62 3.23
CA LEU A 72 -4.34 0.84 3.31
C LEU A 72 -5.66 1.52 2.87
N ILE A 73 -6.27 1.04 1.79
CA ILE A 73 -7.53 1.59 1.25
C ILE A 73 -8.70 1.33 2.19
N ASP A 74 -8.69 0.18 2.86
CA ASP A 74 -9.78 -0.24 3.76
C ASP A 74 -9.59 0.25 5.20
N LEU A 75 -8.46 0.89 5.50
CA LEU A 75 -8.14 1.40 6.83
C LEU A 75 -9.15 2.48 7.26
N LYS A 76 -9.67 2.36 8.48
CA LYS A 76 -10.61 3.31 9.08
C LYS A 76 -9.89 4.22 10.07
N ILE A 77 -10.49 5.37 10.40
CA ILE A 77 -9.97 6.25 11.45
C ILE A 77 -9.93 5.51 12.79
N SER A 78 -10.94 4.69 13.09
CA SER A 78 -11.03 3.89 14.31
C SER A 78 -9.96 2.80 14.44
N ASP A 79 -9.22 2.51 13.38
CA ASP A 79 -8.15 1.52 13.41
C ASP A 79 -6.81 2.10 13.90
N ILE A 80 -6.75 3.42 14.12
CA ILE A 80 -5.56 4.11 14.67
C ILE A 80 -5.77 4.33 16.17
N ASP A 81 -4.84 3.85 16.96
CA ASP A 81 -4.74 4.18 18.39
C ASP A 81 -3.57 5.16 18.59
N PHE A 82 -3.91 6.43 18.79
CA PHE A 82 -2.92 7.49 19.00
C PHE A 82 -2.24 7.39 20.36
N SER A 83 -2.94 6.87 21.39
CA SER A 83 -2.41 6.71 22.74
C SER A 83 -1.35 5.61 22.79
N GLN A 84 -1.59 4.50 22.13
CA GLN A 84 -0.67 3.37 22.04
C GLN A 84 0.28 3.48 20.82
N LYS A 85 0.10 4.51 19.98
CA LYS A 85 0.83 4.69 18.72
C LYS A 85 0.83 3.42 17.86
N THR A 86 -0.35 2.86 17.61
CA THR A 86 -0.51 1.63 16.84
C THR A 86 -1.57 1.77 15.77
N VAL A 87 -1.47 0.93 14.74
CA VAL A 87 -2.51 0.76 13.73
C VAL A 87 -2.93 -0.71 13.66
N LYS A 88 -4.23 -0.93 13.68
CA LYS A 88 -4.84 -2.24 13.51
C LYS A 88 -5.12 -2.47 12.02
N VAL A 89 -4.62 -3.55 11.47
CA VAL A 89 -4.74 -3.89 10.05
C VAL A 89 -5.42 -5.24 9.88
N LEU A 90 -6.46 -5.27 9.06
CA LEU A 90 -7.18 -6.49 8.72
C LEU A 90 -6.54 -7.16 7.49
N GLY A 91 -5.90 -8.29 7.70
CA GLY A 91 -5.21 -9.05 6.67
C GLY A 91 -6.06 -10.13 5.99
N LYS A 92 -5.38 -10.97 5.20
CA LYS A 92 -6.02 -12.12 4.52
C LYS A 92 -6.67 -13.07 5.53
N ARG A 93 -7.86 -13.62 5.20
CA ARG A 93 -8.66 -14.52 6.05
C ARG A 93 -9.13 -13.86 7.35
N ASN A 94 -9.38 -12.55 7.30
CA ASN A 94 -9.88 -11.79 8.45
C ASN A 94 -8.95 -11.80 9.68
N LYS A 95 -7.65 -12.04 9.49
CA LYS A 95 -6.67 -11.98 10.56
C LYS A 95 -6.27 -10.54 10.83
N GLU A 96 -6.50 -10.08 12.03
CA GLU A 96 -6.05 -8.78 12.51
C GLU A 96 -4.58 -8.85 12.94
N ARG A 97 -3.86 -7.75 12.73
CA ARG A 97 -2.55 -7.52 13.31
C ARG A 97 -2.40 -6.06 13.73
N ILE A 98 -1.70 -5.85 14.81
CA ILE A 98 -1.37 -4.53 15.33
C ILE A 98 0.07 -4.22 14.92
N ILE A 99 0.29 -3.02 14.37
CA ILE A 99 1.60 -2.56 13.93
C ILE A 99 1.92 -1.27 14.70
N PRO A 100 3.08 -1.19 15.36
CA PRO A 100 3.52 0.04 16.01
C PRO A 100 3.83 1.12 14.99
N LEU A 101 3.53 2.37 15.35
CA LEU A 101 3.82 3.55 14.54
C LEU A 101 4.95 4.37 15.21
N ILE A 102 5.90 4.80 14.39
CA ILE A 102 6.93 5.74 14.84
C ILE A 102 6.32 7.14 15.02
N HIS A 103 6.92 7.93 15.89
CA HIS A 103 6.37 9.23 16.29
C HIS A 103 6.10 10.17 15.09
N THR A 104 7.03 10.25 14.17
CA THR A 104 6.87 11.10 12.96
C THR A 104 5.65 10.75 12.12
N VAL A 105 5.31 9.46 11.99
CA VAL A 105 4.10 9.01 11.27
C VAL A 105 2.85 9.40 12.02
N VAL A 106 2.86 9.33 13.36
CA VAL A 106 1.75 9.77 14.21
C VAL A 106 1.48 11.26 14.02
N GLU A 107 2.52 12.10 14.08
CA GLU A 107 2.40 13.56 13.85
C GLU A 107 1.83 13.87 12.46
N THR A 108 2.31 13.19 11.43
CA THR A 108 1.82 13.39 10.07
C THR A 108 0.35 12.95 9.93
N LEU A 109 -0.05 11.87 10.60
CA LEU A 109 -1.44 11.42 10.68
C LEU A 109 -2.33 12.44 11.37
N GLU A 110 -1.91 13.04 12.48
CA GLU A 110 -2.67 14.06 13.21
C GLU A 110 -2.87 15.32 12.36
N LYS A 111 -1.82 15.79 11.68
CA LYS A 111 -1.91 16.91 10.72
C LYS A 111 -2.88 16.58 9.59
N TYR A 112 -2.78 15.40 9.01
CA TYR A 112 -3.69 14.94 7.97
C TYR A 112 -5.14 14.89 8.46
N LEU A 113 -5.40 14.34 9.64
CA LEU A 113 -6.77 14.24 10.19
C LEU A 113 -7.37 15.62 10.49
N THR A 114 -6.54 16.59 10.85
CA THR A 114 -7.00 17.99 11.02
C THR A 114 -7.53 18.56 9.71
N LEU A 115 -6.78 18.39 8.61
CA LEU A 115 -7.22 18.83 7.28
C LEU A 115 -8.42 18.00 6.77
N ARG A 116 -8.46 16.70 7.08
CA ARG A 116 -9.55 15.82 6.69
C ARG A 116 -10.90 16.24 7.28
N LYS A 117 -10.93 16.88 8.45
CA LYS A 117 -12.17 17.42 9.04
C LYS A 117 -12.85 18.47 8.15
N GLY A 118 -12.09 19.16 7.31
CA GLY A 118 -12.61 20.11 6.32
C GLY A 118 -13.20 19.45 5.06
N VAL A 119 -13.07 18.13 4.91
CA VAL A 119 -13.64 17.40 3.77
C VAL A 119 -15.05 16.93 4.10
N GLU A 120 -16.03 17.39 3.35
CA GLU A 120 -17.42 16.97 3.50
C GLU A 120 -17.59 15.50 3.09
N THR A 121 -17.90 14.63 4.04
CA THR A 121 -17.99 13.18 3.82
C THR A 121 -18.69 12.44 4.95
N ASN A 122 -19.39 11.34 4.60
CA ASN A 122 -19.91 10.35 5.53
C ASN A 122 -19.04 9.07 5.59
N GLU A 123 -17.88 9.07 4.92
CA GLU A 123 -17.02 7.90 4.86
C GLU A 123 -16.21 7.72 6.14
N VAL A 124 -16.16 6.50 6.64
CA VAL A 124 -15.40 6.11 7.84
C VAL A 124 -13.93 5.80 7.56
N PHE A 125 -13.56 5.69 6.28
CA PHE A 125 -12.20 5.35 5.86
C PHE A 125 -11.20 6.45 6.21
N LEU A 126 -9.98 6.05 6.56
CA LEU A 126 -8.91 6.98 6.92
C LEU A 126 -8.58 7.90 5.74
N PHE A 127 -8.28 7.32 4.58
CA PHE A 127 -7.90 8.07 3.38
C PHE A 127 -9.04 8.21 2.39
N LEU A 128 -9.25 9.44 1.92
CA LEU A 128 -10.29 9.78 0.97
C LEU A 128 -9.72 10.43 -0.28
N THR A 129 -10.48 10.37 -1.37
CA THR A 129 -10.23 11.18 -2.56
C THR A 129 -10.50 12.66 -2.27
N ASP A 130 -10.12 13.56 -3.19
CA ASP A 130 -10.42 15.00 -3.08
C ASP A 130 -11.94 15.29 -3.08
N LYS A 131 -12.76 14.31 -3.48
CA LYS A 131 -14.24 14.39 -3.46
C LYS A 131 -14.86 13.75 -2.21
N GLY A 132 -14.09 13.50 -1.16
CA GLY A 132 -14.57 12.88 0.08
C GLY A 132 -15.04 11.43 -0.04
N LYS A 133 -14.67 10.70 -1.10
CA LYS A 133 -15.03 9.29 -1.30
C LYS A 133 -13.87 8.36 -0.97
N LYS A 134 -14.17 7.10 -0.66
CA LYS A 134 -13.18 6.05 -0.45
C LYS A 134 -12.15 6.02 -1.59
N MET A 135 -10.88 5.80 -1.26
CA MET A 135 -9.81 5.66 -2.26
C MET A 135 -9.95 4.36 -3.06
N TYR A 136 -9.32 4.34 -4.23
CA TYR A 136 -9.31 3.17 -5.12
C TYR A 136 -7.88 2.81 -5.56
N PRO A 137 -7.64 1.55 -5.96
CA PRO A 137 -6.29 1.03 -6.20
C PRO A 137 -5.44 1.82 -7.20
N LYS A 138 -6.06 2.39 -8.23
CA LYS A 138 -5.35 3.18 -9.26
C LYS A 138 -4.86 4.52 -8.70
N LEU A 139 -5.64 5.15 -7.80
CA LEU A 139 -5.23 6.41 -7.19
C LEU A 139 -3.99 6.22 -6.31
N VAL A 140 -3.98 5.20 -5.45
CA VAL A 140 -2.80 4.86 -4.62
C VAL A 140 -1.58 4.57 -5.49
N TYR A 141 -1.76 3.83 -6.58
CA TYR A 141 -0.68 3.60 -7.54
C TYR A 141 -0.15 4.90 -8.14
N ASN A 142 -1.03 5.80 -8.59
CA ASN A 142 -0.63 7.06 -9.20
C ASN A 142 0.11 7.96 -8.21
N ILE A 143 -0.33 8.04 -6.95
CA ILE A 143 0.35 8.78 -5.88
C ILE A 143 1.79 8.29 -5.73
N ILE A 144 1.98 7.01 -5.50
CA ILE A 144 3.32 6.44 -5.30
C ILE A 144 4.18 6.63 -6.56
N ASN A 145 3.62 6.35 -7.74
CA ASN A 145 4.34 6.53 -8.99
C ASN A 145 4.81 7.98 -9.20
N SER A 146 3.94 8.96 -8.95
CA SER A 146 4.24 10.38 -9.10
C SER A 146 5.40 10.80 -8.18
N TYR A 147 5.28 10.52 -6.88
CA TYR A 147 6.30 10.92 -5.90
C TYR A 147 7.66 10.27 -6.16
N PHE A 148 7.68 8.99 -6.49
CA PHE A 148 8.94 8.29 -6.80
C PHE A 148 9.48 8.61 -8.21
N SER A 149 8.71 9.23 -9.09
CA SER A 149 9.21 9.63 -10.41
C SER A 149 10.20 10.78 -10.36
N THR A 150 10.17 11.58 -9.30
CA THR A 150 11.16 12.64 -9.06
C THR A 150 12.42 12.14 -8.37
N ALA A 151 12.34 11.02 -7.63
CA ALA A 151 13.43 10.50 -6.81
C ALA A 151 14.22 9.35 -7.47
N THR A 152 13.67 8.70 -8.50
CA THR A 152 14.32 7.55 -9.12
C THR A 152 13.99 7.37 -10.59
N THR A 153 14.96 6.87 -11.36
CA THR A 153 14.79 6.46 -12.77
C THR A 153 14.27 5.02 -12.93
N LYS A 154 14.07 4.28 -11.85
CA LYS A 154 13.56 2.90 -11.90
C LYS A 154 12.23 2.84 -12.65
N LEU A 155 12.08 1.84 -13.54
CA LEU A 155 10.88 1.68 -14.37
C LEU A 155 9.61 1.34 -13.56
N LYS A 156 9.76 0.58 -12.48
CA LYS A 156 8.63 0.17 -11.64
C LYS A 156 8.60 0.97 -10.35
N LYS A 157 7.61 1.84 -10.23
CA LYS A 157 7.32 2.66 -9.05
C LYS A 157 5.90 2.35 -8.60
N SER A 158 5.74 1.38 -7.71
CA SER A 158 4.43 0.85 -7.36
C SER A 158 4.32 0.54 -5.86
N PRO A 159 3.10 0.42 -5.33
CA PRO A 159 2.87 -0.02 -3.95
C PRO A 159 3.60 -1.32 -3.58
N HIS A 160 3.70 -2.26 -4.53
CA HIS A 160 4.43 -3.51 -4.29
C HIS A 160 5.94 -3.30 -4.11
N VAL A 161 6.53 -2.40 -4.91
CA VAL A 161 7.95 -2.07 -4.78
C VAL A 161 8.20 -1.37 -3.43
N LEU A 162 7.37 -0.41 -3.05
CA LEU A 162 7.50 0.29 -1.76
C LEU A 162 7.40 -0.66 -0.57
N ARG A 163 6.42 -1.57 -0.59
CA ARG A 163 6.32 -2.61 0.43
C ARG A 163 7.52 -3.58 0.43
N HIS A 164 8.04 -3.91 -0.75
CA HIS A 164 9.25 -4.74 -0.86
C HIS A 164 10.47 -4.02 -0.27
N SER A 165 10.59 -2.71 -0.52
CA SER A 165 11.65 -1.88 0.08
C SER A 165 11.58 -1.88 1.61
N PHE A 166 10.37 -1.74 2.19
CA PHE A 166 10.18 -1.87 3.64
C PHE A 166 10.73 -3.21 4.15
N ALA A 167 10.32 -4.33 3.52
CA ALA A 167 10.75 -5.66 3.97
C ALA A 167 12.27 -5.85 3.85
N THR A 168 12.88 -5.37 2.75
CA THR A 168 14.33 -5.44 2.54
C THR A 168 15.07 -4.61 3.58
N HIS A 169 14.67 -3.35 3.78
CA HIS A 169 15.32 -2.47 4.76
C HIS A 169 15.14 -2.96 6.20
N LEU A 170 14.01 -3.59 6.51
CA LEU A 170 13.79 -4.18 7.82
C LEU A 170 14.77 -5.33 8.09
N LEU A 171 14.97 -6.22 7.11
CA LEU A 171 15.95 -7.31 7.18
C LEU A 171 17.39 -6.79 7.26
N ASP A 172 17.73 -5.79 6.44
CA ASP A 172 19.05 -5.16 6.43
C ASP A 172 19.40 -4.50 7.78
N ASN A 173 18.37 -4.08 8.54
CA ASN A 173 18.50 -3.52 9.90
C ASN A 173 18.41 -4.60 11.01
N GLY A 174 18.48 -5.87 10.67
CA GLY A 174 18.62 -6.98 11.63
C GLY A 174 17.31 -7.51 12.20
N ALA A 175 16.18 -7.29 11.54
CA ALA A 175 14.94 -7.95 11.93
C ALA A 175 14.90 -9.38 11.37
N ASP A 176 14.63 -10.35 12.25
CA ASP A 176 14.42 -11.77 11.92
C ASP A 176 13.03 -12.05 11.35
#